data_26d19b0869f0f49be656823218cf03ca
#
_entry.id   26d19b0869f0f49be656823218cf03ca
#
_cell.length_a   1.000
_cell.length_b   1.000
_cell.length_c   1.000
_cell.angle_alpha   90.00
_cell.angle_beta   90.00
_cell.angle_gamma   90.00
#
_symmetry.space_group_name_H-M   'P 1'
#
loop_
_entity.id
_entity.type
_entity.pdbx_description
1 polymer ?
#
loop_
_entity_poly.entity_id
_entity_poly.type
_entity_poly.pdbx_seq_one_letter_code
_entity_poly.pdbx_strand_id
1 'polypeptide(L)'
;MSADKTLSWSYTEEFPHEDEQTAEARLRGIELGIAPVSPGTGAALRMLAAAVAAKSVAEIGTGTGVSGLWLLGGMGPDGVLTTIDVEPELQREARRAFDAAGY
;
A
#
# COMPACT_ATOMS: atom_id res chain seq x y z
N MET A 1 -20.79 16.73 -2.67
CA MET A 1 -20.44 15.87 -3.82
C MET A 1 -21.71 15.37 -4.46
N SER A 2 -21.80 15.33 -5.78
CA SER A 2 -22.98 14.79 -6.47
C SER A 2 -23.06 13.26 -6.24
N ALA A 3 -24.28 12.69 -6.38
CA ALA A 3 -24.50 11.25 -6.27
C ALA A 3 -23.61 10.46 -7.25
N ASP A 4 -23.43 10.97 -8.48
CA ASP A 4 -22.59 10.34 -9.49
C ASP A 4 -21.13 10.26 -9.06
N LYS A 5 -20.60 11.32 -8.47
CA LYS A 5 -19.22 11.32 -7.95
C LYS A 5 -19.07 10.36 -6.78
N THR A 6 -20.07 10.27 -5.91
CA THR A 6 -20.06 9.34 -4.77
C THR A 6 -20.06 7.90 -5.27
N LEU A 7 -20.89 7.56 -6.25
CA LEU A 7 -20.92 6.22 -6.85
C LEU A 7 -19.62 5.87 -7.57
N SER A 8 -19.05 6.82 -8.31
CA SER A 8 -17.77 6.64 -9.00
C SER A 8 -16.64 6.42 -8.00
N TRP A 9 -16.65 7.18 -6.90
CA TRP A 9 -15.67 7.01 -5.84
C TRP A 9 -15.76 5.63 -5.20
N SER A 10 -16.98 5.20 -4.81
CA SER A 10 -17.19 3.89 -4.22
C SER A 10 -16.75 2.78 -5.17
N TYR A 11 -17.10 2.87 -6.44
CA TYR A 11 -16.66 1.91 -7.45
C TYR A 11 -15.14 1.82 -7.54
N THR A 12 -14.47 2.97 -7.58
CA THR A 12 -13.01 3.04 -7.66
C THR A 12 -12.34 2.36 -6.47
N GLU A 13 -12.91 2.54 -5.27
CA GLU A 13 -12.35 1.95 -4.05
C GLU A 13 -12.67 0.46 -3.89
N GLU A 14 -13.79 0.00 -4.43
CA GLU A 14 -14.22 -1.39 -4.32
C GLU A 14 -13.70 -2.28 -5.45
N PHE A 15 -13.39 -1.71 -6.60
CA PHE A 15 -12.95 -2.44 -7.78
C PHE A 15 -11.61 -3.16 -7.61
N PRO A 16 -10.56 -2.53 -7.04
CA PRO A 16 -9.28 -3.21 -6.88
C PRO A 16 -9.37 -4.33 -5.85
N HIS A 17 -8.92 -5.52 -6.23
CA HIS A 17 -8.81 -6.63 -5.30
C HIS A 17 -7.54 -6.48 -4.46
N GLU A 18 -7.71 -6.38 -3.15
CA GLU A 18 -6.63 -6.32 -2.19
C GLU A 18 -6.32 -7.74 -1.70
N ASP A 19 -5.05 -8.15 -1.78
CA ASP A 19 -4.66 -9.47 -1.31
C ASP A 19 -4.73 -9.57 0.23
N GLU A 20 -4.65 -10.80 0.74
CA GLU A 20 -4.79 -11.08 2.15
C GLU A 20 -3.75 -10.33 3.01
N GLN A 21 -2.50 -10.30 2.57
CA GLN A 21 -1.43 -9.66 3.34
C GLN A 21 -1.61 -8.15 3.42
N THR A 22 -2.02 -7.54 2.32
CA THR A 22 -2.32 -6.10 2.29
C THR A 22 -3.55 -5.78 3.14
N ALA A 23 -4.58 -6.61 3.08
CA ALA A 23 -5.78 -6.45 3.91
C ALA A 23 -5.45 -6.57 5.41
N GLU A 24 -4.62 -7.52 5.81
CA GLU A 24 -4.16 -7.65 7.20
C GLU A 24 -3.34 -6.43 7.65
N ALA A 25 -2.42 -5.96 6.80
CA ALA A 25 -1.64 -4.75 7.08
C ALA A 25 -2.55 -3.54 7.27
N ARG A 26 -3.61 -3.43 6.47
CA ARG A 26 -4.61 -2.37 6.59
C ARG A 26 -5.35 -2.43 7.92
N LEU A 27 -5.84 -3.59 8.32
CA LEU A 27 -6.51 -3.77 9.60
C LEU A 27 -5.59 -3.43 10.77
N ARG A 28 -4.34 -3.86 10.69
CA ARG A 28 -3.35 -3.55 11.72
C ARG A 28 -3.09 -2.04 11.82
N GLY A 29 -3.03 -1.35 10.68
CA GLY A 29 -2.89 0.10 10.66
C GLY A 29 -4.06 0.81 11.34
N ILE A 30 -5.28 0.38 11.05
CA ILE A 30 -6.49 0.92 11.67
C ILE A 30 -6.47 0.70 13.18
N GLU A 31 -6.08 -0.51 13.64
CA GLU A 31 -5.94 -0.80 15.07
C GLU A 31 -4.93 0.12 15.77
N LEU A 32 -3.86 0.48 15.08
CA LEU A 32 -2.82 1.36 15.60
C LEU A 32 -3.13 2.86 15.42
N GLY A 33 -4.32 3.18 14.94
CA GLY A 33 -4.81 4.55 14.84
C GLY A 33 -4.29 5.32 13.63
N ILE A 34 -3.74 4.65 12.62
CA ILE A 34 -3.33 5.29 11.38
C ILE A 34 -4.39 5.12 10.29
N ALA A 35 -4.29 5.93 9.25
CA ALA A 35 -5.19 5.89 8.09
C ALA A 35 -4.39 5.43 6.87
N PRO A 36 -4.33 4.11 6.58
CA PRO A 36 -3.65 3.61 5.38
C PRO A 36 -4.27 4.17 4.10
N VAL A 37 -3.49 4.21 3.03
CA VAL A 37 -4.03 4.60 1.71
C VAL A 37 -5.18 3.67 1.32
N SER A 38 -6.17 4.21 0.63
CA SER A 38 -7.32 3.43 0.16
C SER A 38 -6.91 2.41 -0.91
N PRO A 39 -7.73 1.37 -1.15
CA PRO A 39 -7.45 0.40 -2.21
C PRO A 39 -7.30 1.05 -3.59
N GLY A 40 -8.11 2.05 -3.91
CA GLY A 40 -8.00 2.79 -5.18
C GLY A 40 -6.66 3.50 -5.32
N THR A 41 -6.22 4.17 -4.26
CA THR A 41 -4.89 4.82 -4.23
C THR A 41 -3.78 3.78 -4.32
N GLY A 42 -3.89 2.68 -3.59
CA GLY A 42 -2.92 1.58 -3.66
C GLY A 42 -2.79 1.02 -5.07
N ALA A 43 -3.91 0.76 -5.73
CA ALA A 43 -3.92 0.27 -7.11
C ALA A 43 -3.24 1.26 -8.08
N ALA A 44 -3.45 2.57 -7.87
CA ALA A 44 -2.79 3.60 -8.66
C ALA A 44 -1.27 3.60 -8.45
N LEU A 45 -0.82 3.43 -7.21
CA LEU A 45 0.61 3.32 -6.90
C LEU A 45 1.24 2.11 -7.60
N ARG A 46 0.58 0.96 -7.56
CA ARG A 46 1.04 -0.24 -8.26
C ARG A 46 1.12 -0.01 -9.76
N MET A 47 0.09 0.57 -10.34
CA MET A 47 0.06 0.89 -11.77
C MET A 47 1.21 1.81 -12.17
N LEU A 48 1.45 2.87 -11.42
CA LEU A 48 2.51 3.83 -11.70
C LEU A 48 3.89 3.18 -11.59
N ALA A 49 4.13 2.39 -10.55
CA ALA A 49 5.38 1.66 -10.38
C ALA A 49 5.64 0.72 -11.57
N ALA A 50 4.61 0.01 -12.02
CA ALA A 50 4.70 -0.88 -13.18
C ALA A 50 4.92 -0.09 -14.48
N ALA A 51 4.20 1.02 -14.67
CA ALA A 51 4.28 1.83 -15.89
C ALA A 51 5.67 2.41 -16.14
N VAL A 52 6.37 2.80 -15.08
CA VAL A 52 7.74 3.34 -15.19
C VAL A 52 8.81 2.25 -15.02
N ALA A 53 8.41 0.99 -14.87
CA ALA A 53 9.31 -0.14 -14.58
C ALA A 53 10.25 0.18 -13.40
N ALA A 54 9.68 0.65 -12.31
CA ALA A 54 10.42 1.14 -11.16
C ALA A 54 11.30 0.06 -10.55
N LYS A 55 12.58 0.36 -10.37
CA LYS A 55 13.56 -0.54 -9.74
C LYS A 55 13.96 -0.07 -8.35
N SER A 56 13.75 1.20 -8.07
CA SER A 56 14.04 1.80 -6.77
C SER A 56 12.96 2.83 -6.47
N VAL A 57 12.30 2.65 -5.35
CA VAL A 57 11.27 3.56 -4.87
C VAL A 57 11.61 3.98 -3.45
N ALA A 58 11.46 5.26 -3.16
CA ALA A 58 11.59 5.79 -1.82
C ALA A 58 10.20 6.26 -1.34
N GLU A 59 9.89 5.93 -0.10
CA GLU A 59 8.63 6.29 0.54
C GLU A 59 8.90 6.96 1.89
N ILE A 60 8.22 8.06 2.16
CA ILE A 60 8.21 8.70 3.47
C ILE A 60 6.85 8.42 4.11
N GLY A 61 6.88 7.82 5.30
CA GLY A 61 5.67 7.38 5.99
C GLY A 61 5.36 5.91 5.68
N THR A 62 6.04 5.00 6.37
CA THR A 62 5.89 3.55 6.16
C THR A 62 4.51 3.04 6.56
N GLY A 63 3.97 3.54 7.68
CA GLY A 63 2.77 2.97 8.28
C GLY A 63 2.96 1.48 8.58
N THR A 64 1.92 0.69 8.39
CA THR A 64 1.97 -0.77 8.56
C THR A 64 2.29 -1.51 7.26
N GLY A 65 2.67 -0.79 6.20
CA GLY A 65 3.17 -1.38 4.97
C GLY A 65 2.16 -1.46 3.82
N VAL A 66 0.96 -0.90 3.96
CA VAL A 66 -0.09 -1.00 2.93
C VAL A 66 0.37 -0.41 1.60
N SER A 67 0.79 0.85 1.59
CA SER A 67 1.29 1.50 0.35
C SER A 67 2.54 0.81 -0.19
N GLY A 68 3.45 0.39 0.71
CA GLY A 68 4.65 -0.35 0.32
C GLY A 68 4.35 -1.67 -0.38
N LEU A 69 3.35 -2.42 0.10
CA LEU A 69 2.92 -3.67 -0.55
C LEU A 69 2.37 -3.44 -1.94
N TRP A 70 1.57 -2.38 -2.12
CA TRP A 70 1.06 -2.01 -3.43
C TRP A 70 2.19 -1.61 -4.39
N LEU A 71 3.14 -0.80 -3.91
CA LEU A 71 4.31 -0.40 -4.69
C LEU A 71 5.15 -1.60 -5.11
N LEU A 72 5.48 -2.48 -4.17
CA LEU A 72 6.24 -3.70 -4.44
C LEU A 72 5.53 -4.60 -5.46
N GLY A 73 4.21 -4.68 -5.39
CA GLY A 73 3.42 -5.43 -6.36
C GLY A 73 3.51 -4.92 -7.79
N GLY A 74 3.86 -3.65 -7.98
CA GLY A 74 4.09 -3.05 -9.31
C GLY A 74 5.53 -3.07 -9.75
N MET A 75 6.46 -3.36 -8.83
CA MET A 75 7.89 -3.42 -9.12
C MET A 75 8.29 -4.83 -9.56
N GLY A 76 9.39 -4.93 -10.30
CA GLY A 76 9.93 -6.23 -10.66
C GLY A 76 10.59 -6.93 -9.47
N PRO A 77 10.97 -8.22 -9.62
CA PRO A 77 11.50 -9.03 -8.52
C PRO A 77 12.82 -8.49 -7.94
N ASP A 78 13.55 -7.72 -8.70
CA ASP A 78 14.80 -7.09 -8.26
C ASP A 78 14.58 -5.66 -7.74
N GLY A 79 13.33 -5.22 -7.64
CA GLY A 79 13.00 -3.88 -7.16
C GLY A 79 13.29 -3.72 -5.69
N VAL A 80 13.70 -2.51 -5.30
CA VAL A 80 14.01 -2.15 -3.92
C VAL A 80 13.13 -1.00 -3.47
N LEU A 81 12.39 -1.22 -2.40
CA LEU A 81 11.64 -0.18 -1.72
C LEU A 81 12.41 0.27 -0.48
N THR A 82 12.71 1.56 -0.41
CA THR A 82 13.27 2.18 0.80
C THR A 82 12.17 3.00 1.45
N THR A 83 11.72 2.60 2.62
CA THR A 83 10.62 3.27 3.30
C THR A 83 11.04 3.72 4.70
N ILE A 84 10.63 4.92 5.07
CA ILE A 84 11.07 5.60 6.29
C ILE A 84 9.86 6.02 7.11
N ASP A 85 9.93 5.74 8.41
CA ASP A 85 8.94 6.18 9.37
C ASP A 85 9.61 6.59 10.67
N VAL A 86 9.04 7.57 11.35
CA VAL A 86 9.54 8.03 12.65
C VAL A 86 9.13 7.09 13.79
N GLU A 87 8.12 6.22 13.55
CA GLU A 87 7.60 5.30 14.54
C GLU A 87 8.18 3.90 14.36
N PRO A 88 9.10 3.45 15.25
CA PRO A 88 9.71 2.13 15.13
C PRO A 88 8.71 0.98 15.17
N GLU A 89 7.61 1.13 15.92
CA GLU A 89 6.56 0.11 15.99
C GLU A 89 5.90 -0.12 14.63
N LEU A 90 5.60 0.96 13.90
CA LEU A 90 5.02 0.86 12.57
C LEU A 90 5.99 0.19 11.60
N GLN A 91 7.27 0.53 11.67
CA GLN A 91 8.29 -0.14 10.84
C GLN A 91 8.38 -1.65 11.11
N ARG A 92 8.25 -2.06 12.37
CA ARG A 92 8.23 -3.49 12.71
C ARG A 92 7.01 -4.20 12.11
N GLU A 93 5.85 -3.57 12.18
CA GLU A 93 4.62 -4.11 11.59
C GLU A 93 4.73 -4.20 10.06
N ALA A 94 5.27 -3.16 9.43
CA ALA A 94 5.50 -3.18 7.99
C ALA A 94 6.46 -4.30 7.58
N ARG A 95 7.54 -4.50 8.32
CA ARG A 95 8.49 -5.59 8.06
C ARG A 95 7.80 -6.95 8.11
N ARG A 96 6.96 -7.18 9.11
CA ARG A 96 6.17 -8.42 9.19
C ARG A 96 5.29 -8.61 7.97
N ALA A 97 4.61 -7.54 7.55
CA ALA A 97 3.74 -7.57 6.37
C ALA A 97 4.52 -7.89 5.10
N PHE A 98 5.68 -7.25 4.91
CA PHE A 98 6.55 -7.50 3.76
C PHE A 98 7.09 -8.94 3.76
N ASP A 99 7.56 -9.43 4.89
CA ASP A 99 8.05 -10.80 5.04
C ASP A 99 6.93 -11.81 4.73
N ALA A 100 5.73 -11.60 5.27
CA ALA A 100 4.58 -12.47 5.03
C ALA A 100 4.16 -12.48 3.56
N ALA A 101 4.35 -11.38 2.84
CA ALA A 101 4.06 -11.28 1.41
C ALA A 101 5.19 -11.80 0.51
N GLY A 102 6.31 -12.21 1.10
CA GLY A 102 7.44 -12.77 0.35
C GLY A 102 8.46 -11.76 -0.16
N TYR A 103 8.48 -10.56 0.43
CA TYR A 103 9.43 -9.51 0.06
C TYR A 103 10.60 -9.41 1.01
#